data_93618f2189d1f4d542d4ba03e57a92c3
#
_entry.id   93618f2189d1f4d542d4ba03e57a92c3
#
_cell.length_a   1.000
_cell.length_b   1.000
_cell.length_c   1.000
_cell.angle_alpha   90.00
_cell.angle_beta   90.00
_cell.angle_gamma   90.00
#
_symmetry.space_group_name_H-M   'P 1'
#
loop_
_entity.id
_entity.type
_entity.pdbx_description
1 polymer ?
#
loop_
_entity_poly.entity_id
_entity_poly.type
_entity_poly.pdbx_seq_one_letter_code
_entity_poly.pdbx_strand_id
1 'polypeptide(L)'
;MDLSGLKSADRLENIIRNNPQVKLVVAGHLHRPIQTSFASTMVSVCPSTGNQLKLDLNPKNGSAVDEPPGFQLHIWKNDRFVTHTGVVWEGKELDMSQYVAYVNEKISKNEGIRKD
;
A
#
# COMPACT_ATOMS: atom_id res chain seq x y z
N MET A 1 -9.88 -1.04 -12.36
CA MET A 1 -9.19 0.11 -12.96
C MET A 1 -7.80 -0.35 -13.38
N ASP A 2 -7.52 -0.28 -14.64
CA ASP A 2 -6.32 -0.86 -15.24
C ASP A 2 -5.22 0.22 -15.27
N LEU A 3 -4.02 -0.12 -14.82
CA LEU A 3 -2.85 0.73 -14.98
C LEU A 3 -2.41 0.85 -16.46
N SER A 4 -3.02 0.10 -17.36
CA SER A 4 -2.82 0.21 -18.81
C SER A 4 -3.24 1.56 -19.40
N GLY A 5 -3.89 2.43 -18.62
CA GLY A 5 -4.16 3.81 -19.01
C GLY A 5 -2.93 4.71 -19.15
N LEU A 6 -1.76 4.29 -18.68
CA LEU A 6 -0.53 5.04 -18.86
C LEU A 6 -0.05 4.92 -20.32
N LYS A 7 -0.13 6.00 -21.05
CA LYS A 7 0.49 6.06 -22.39
C LYS A 7 1.99 5.83 -22.23
N SER A 8 2.54 4.92 -23.01
CA SER A 8 3.97 4.54 -22.95
C SER A 8 4.37 3.71 -21.70
N ALA A 9 3.45 2.89 -21.18
CA ALA A 9 3.75 1.95 -20.10
C ALA A 9 4.95 1.05 -20.43
N ASP A 10 5.05 0.56 -21.68
CA ASP A 10 6.17 -0.24 -22.17
C ASP A 10 7.51 0.48 -22.05
N ARG A 11 7.54 1.78 -22.35
CA ARG A 11 8.75 2.58 -22.22
C ARG A 11 9.17 2.72 -20.77
N LEU A 12 8.25 2.98 -19.87
CA LEU A 12 8.53 3.05 -18.44
C LEU A 12 9.00 1.70 -17.91
N GLU A 13 8.36 0.61 -18.35
CA GLU A 13 8.76 -0.74 -17.99
C GLU A 13 10.22 -1.03 -18.36
N ASN A 14 10.62 -0.69 -19.59
CA ASN A 14 12.00 -0.85 -20.03
C ASN A 14 13.00 -0.01 -19.21
N ILE A 15 12.64 1.22 -18.87
CA ILE A 15 13.47 2.08 -18.03
C ILE A 15 13.67 1.44 -16.65
N ILE A 16 12.61 0.95 -16.03
CA ILE A 16 12.68 0.32 -14.73
C ILE A 16 13.49 -0.97 -14.77
N ARG A 17 13.31 -1.81 -15.79
CA ARG A 17 14.09 -3.04 -15.97
C ARG A 17 15.59 -2.78 -16.09
N ASN A 18 15.96 -1.68 -16.71
CA ASN A 18 17.36 -1.25 -16.89
C ASN A 18 17.91 -0.51 -15.66
N ASN A 19 17.11 -0.27 -14.65
CA ASN A 19 17.48 0.44 -13.43
C ASN A 19 17.06 -0.35 -12.18
N PRO A 20 17.76 -1.46 -11.86
CA PRO A 20 17.34 -2.37 -10.77
C PRO A 20 17.40 -1.75 -9.38
N GLN A 21 17.97 -0.57 -9.22
CA GLN A 21 17.94 0.22 -7.99
C GLN A 21 16.56 0.82 -7.69
N VAL A 22 15.64 0.85 -8.67
CA VAL A 22 14.25 1.27 -8.44
C VAL A 22 13.52 0.19 -7.65
N LYS A 23 13.19 0.47 -6.41
CA LYS A 23 12.58 -0.49 -5.49
C LYS A 23 11.08 -0.26 -5.28
N LEU A 24 10.58 0.89 -5.68
CA LEU A 24 9.17 1.25 -5.57
C LEU A 24 8.83 2.34 -6.58
N VAL A 25 7.67 2.22 -7.18
CA VAL A 25 7.04 3.29 -7.96
C VAL A 25 5.78 3.71 -7.22
N VAL A 26 5.62 4.99 -6.99
CA VAL A 26 4.44 5.55 -6.34
C VAL A 26 3.63 6.37 -7.33
N ALA A 27 2.31 6.31 -7.21
CA ALA A 27 1.39 7.04 -8.06
C ALA A 27 0.17 7.50 -7.27
N GLY A 28 -0.60 8.36 -7.86
CA GLY A 28 -1.88 8.85 -7.33
C GLY A 28 -2.95 8.85 -8.40
N HIS A 29 -3.89 9.80 -8.31
CA HIS A 29 -4.95 10.08 -9.28
C HIS A 29 -6.11 9.07 -9.31
N LEU A 30 -5.89 7.82 -8.98
CA LEU A 30 -6.93 6.78 -9.06
C LEU A 30 -7.87 6.77 -7.84
N HIS A 31 -7.59 7.55 -6.81
CA HIS A 31 -8.40 7.71 -5.61
C HIS A 31 -8.76 6.39 -4.93
N ARG A 32 -7.84 5.42 -4.99
CA ARG A 32 -7.91 4.14 -4.29
C ARG A 32 -6.52 3.61 -4.02
N PRO A 33 -6.29 2.91 -2.89
CA PRO A 33 -5.06 2.17 -2.70
C PRO A 33 -5.06 0.96 -3.65
N ILE A 34 -4.07 0.94 -4.55
CA ILE A 34 -3.89 -0.13 -5.52
C ILE A 34 -2.42 -0.54 -5.50
N GLN A 35 -2.17 -1.83 -5.52
CA GLN A 35 -0.82 -2.35 -5.61
C GLN A 35 -0.73 -3.35 -6.76
N THR A 36 0.36 -3.29 -7.49
CA THR A 36 0.68 -4.23 -8.55
C THR A 36 2.18 -4.38 -8.71
N SER A 37 2.59 -5.58 -9.14
CA SER A 37 3.96 -5.76 -9.63
C SER A 37 4.08 -5.15 -11.03
N PHE A 38 5.21 -4.55 -11.31
CA PHE A 38 5.49 -3.91 -12.59
C PHE A 38 7.00 -3.89 -12.82
N ALA A 39 7.46 -4.48 -13.92
CA ALA A 39 8.85 -4.42 -14.34
C ALA A 39 9.86 -4.78 -13.23
N SER A 40 9.75 -5.88 -12.55
CA SER A 40 10.63 -6.29 -11.44
C SER A 40 10.57 -5.42 -10.16
N THR A 41 9.64 -4.49 -10.08
CA THR A 41 9.39 -3.68 -8.87
C THR A 41 7.91 -3.70 -8.50
N MET A 42 7.54 -2.91 -7.52
CA MET A 42 6.15 -2.73 -7.07
C MET A 42 5.68 -1.33 -7.39
N VAL A 43 4.45 -1.20 -7.87
CA VAL A 43 3.73 0.07 -7.95
C VAL A 43 2.73 0.14 -6.81
N SER A 44 2.75 1.24 -6.07
CA SER A 44 1.78 1.55 -5.04
C SER A 44 1.05 2.84 -5.39
N VAL A 45 -0.25 2.76 -5.58
CA VAL A 45 -1.12 3.91 -5.82
C VAL A 45 -1.70 4.36 -4.48
N CYS A 46 -1.50 5.63 -4.16
CA CYS A 46 -1.99 6.24 -2.93
C CYS A 46 -3.50 6.52 -3.04
N PRO A 47 -4.27 6.30 -1.97
CA PRO A 47 -5.64 6.78 -1.92
C PRO A 47 -5.72 8.30 -1.94
N SER A 48 -6.91 8.85 -2.17
CA SER A 48 -7.12 10.29 -2.16
C SER A 48 -7.12 10.88 -0.75
N THR A 49 -6.68 12.11 -0.63
CA THR A 49 -6.89 12.93 0.56
C THR A 49 -8.27 13.62 0.57
N GLY A 50 -9.06 13.36 -0.45
CA GLY A 50 -10.45 13.79 -0.57
C GLY A 50 -11.36 12.57 -0.75
N ASN A 51 -12.19 12.59 -1.76
CA ASN A 51 -13.10 11.50 -2.06
C ASN A 51 -12.38 10.29 -2.67
N GLN A 52 -12.76 9.11 -2.23
CA GLN A 52 -12.32 7.86 -2.85
C GLN A 52 -13.26 7.48 -4.01
N LEU A 53 -12.75 6.67 -4.93
CA LEU A 53 -13.59 5.98 -5.90
C LEU A 53 -14.04 4.64 -5.35
N LYS A 54 -15.28 4.28 -5.62
CA LYS A 54 -15.78 2.95 -5.26
C LYS A 54 -14.96 1.85 -5.94
N LEU A 55 -14.64 0.81 -5.19
CA LEU A 55 -14.04 -0.38 -5.77
C LEU A 55 -15.07 -1.08 -6.65
N ASP A 56 -14.93 -0.91 -7.94
CA ASP A 56 -15.76 -1.56 -8.96
C ASP A 56 -14.87 -1.86 -10.16
N LEU A 57 -14.79 -3.12 -10.53
CA LEU A 57 -13.96 -3.58 -11.63
C LEU A 57 -14.64 -3.45 -12.99
N ASN A 58 -15.92 -3.06 -13.03
CA ASN A 58 -16.59 -2.80 -14.29
C ASN A 58 -16.16 -1.42 -14.84
N PRO A 59 -15.48 -1.39 -16.01
CA PRO A 59 -14.96 -0.12 -16.55
C PRO A 59 -16.03 0.88 -16.97
N LYS A 60 -17.29 0.44 -17.07
CA LYS A 60 -18.43 1.30 -17.39
C LYS A 60 -19.03 2.00 -16.17
N ASN A 61 -18.66 1.56 -14.97
CA ASN A 61 -19.15 2.13 -13.73
C ASN A 61 -18.13 3.12 -13.18
N GLY A 62 -18.62 4.11 -12.46
CA GLY A 62 -17.79 5.05 -11.74
C GLY A 62 -18.62 5.75 -10.67
N SER A 63 -18.17 5.69 -9.42
CA SER A 63 -18.83 6.35 -8.29
C SER A 63 -17.79 6.84 -7.31
N ALA A 64 -17.97 8.04 -6.81
CA ALA A 64 -17.28 8.50 -5.61
C ALA A 64 -18.01 7.97 -4.38
N VAL A 65 -17.24 7.65 -3.34
CA VAL A 65 -17.76 7.16 -2.07
C VAL A 65 -17.23 7.98 -0.91
N ASP A 66 -18.01 8.03 0.15
CA ASP A 66 -17.69 8.74 1.39
C ASP A 66 -16.80 7.86 2.30
N GLU A 67 -15.72 7.38 1.74
CA GLU A 67 -14.65 6.74 2.51
C GLU A 67 -13.69 7.81 3.03
N PRO A 68 -13.07 7.62 4.20
CA PRO A 68 -12.18 8.64 4.77
C PRO A 68 -10.97 8.91 3.88
N PRO A 69 -10.41 10.14 3.97
CA PRO A 69 -9.15 10.47 3.32
C PRO A 69 -8.04 9.49 3.73
N GLY A 70 -7.20 9.15 2.80
CA GLY A 70 -6.12 8.20 3.02
C GLY A 70 -4.75 8.75 2.66
N PHE A 71 -3.73 8.05 3.14
CA PHE A 71 -2.34 8.34 2.85
C PHE A 71 -1.51 7.06 2.88
N GLN A 72 -0.30 7.13 2.36
CA GLN A 72 0.66 6.03 2.46
C GLN A 72 1.96 6.51 3.10
N LEU A 73 2.50 5.68 3.97
CA LEU A 73 3.80 5.86 4.59
C LEU A 73 4.73 4.77 4.06
N HIS A 74 5.78 5.19 3.36
CA HIS A 74 6.80 4.31 2.81
C HIS A 74 8.04 4.37 3.69
N ILE A 75 8.41 3.23 4.29
CA ILE A 75 9.57 3.13 5.17
C ILE A 75 10.63 2.29 4.45
N TRP A 76 11.82 2.88 4.27
CA TRP A 76 12.98 2.16 3.76
C TRP A 76 13.72 1.48 4.90
N LYS A 77 13.80 0.18 4.87
CA LYS A 77 14.51 -0.62 5.88
C LYS A 77 14.93 -1.96 5.29
N ASN A 78 16.15 -2.40 5.61
CA ASN A 78 16.69 -3.69 5.14
C ASN A 78 16.61 -3.85 3.61
N ASP A 79 17.02 -2.81 2.88
CA ASP A 79 17.05 -2.76 1.41
C ASP A 79 15.70 -2.96 0.72
N ARG A 80 14.62 -2.56 1.39
CA ARG A 80 13.26 -2.62 0.84
C ARG A 80 12.37 -1.54 1.42
N PHE A 81 11.29 -1.25 0.70
CA PHE A 81 10.20 -0.45 1.22
C PHE A 81 9.15 -1.30 1.91
N VAL A 82 8.70 -0.82 3.05
CA VAL A 82 7.46 -1.27 3.69
C VAL A 82 6.47 -0.13 3.58
N THR A 83 5.32 -0.39 2.97
CA THR A 83 4.29 0.61 2.76
C THR A 83 3.10 0.35 3.68
N HIS A 84 2.76 1.34 4.48
CA HIS A 84 1.56 1.36 5.29
C HIS A 84 0.55 2.30 4.68
N THR A 85 -0.67 1.83 4.49
CA THR A 85 -1.79 2.70 4.11
C THR A 85 -2.57 3.05 5.36
N GLY A 86 -2.71 4.34 5.62
CA GLY A 86 -3.47 4.88 6.73
C GLY A 86 -4.70 5.63 6.25
N VAL A 87 -5.60 5.89 7.17
CA VAL A 87 -6.78 6.72 6.95
C VAL A 87 -6.80 7.86 7.97
N VAL A 88 -7.29 9.01 7.56
CA VAL A 88 -7.55 10.13 8.46
C VAL A 88 -8.96 9.95 9.00
N TRP A 89 -9.04 9.43 10.21
CA TRP A 89 -10.30 9.10 10.86
C TRP A 89 -10.23 9.37 12.35
N GLU A 90 -11.30 9.95 12.88
CA GLU A 90 -11.46 10.19 14.31
C GLU A 90 -12.19 9.02 14.96
N GLY A 91 -11.46 7.98 15.26
CA GLY A 91 -11.95 6.82 15.98
C GLY A 91 -11.43 6.76 17.41
N LYS A 92 -12.03 5.90 18.21
CA LYS A 92 -11.51 5.61 19.55
C LYS A 92 -10.29 4.70 19.45
N GLU A 93 -9.24 5.06 20.17
CA GLU A 93 -8.11 4.17 20.37
C GLU A 93 -8.41 3.18 21.49
N LEU A 94 -8.03 1.93 21.29
CA LEU A 94 -8.00 0.92 22.31
C LEU A 94 -6.55 0.63 22.69
N ASP A 95 -6.20 0.84 23.95
CA ASP A 95 -4.84 0.55 24.44
C ASP A 95 -4.60 -0.97 24.44
N MET A 96 -3.66 -1.40 23.64
CA MET A 96 -3.25 -2.80 23.50
C MET A 96 -1.89 -3.08 24.15
N SER A 97 -1.35 -2.16 24.96
CA SER A 97 0.00 -2.28 25.51
C SER A 97 0.20 -3.54 26.35
N GLN A 98 -0.79 -3.96 27.12
CA GLN A 98 -0.73 -5.20 27.90
C GLN A 98 -0.68 -6.45 27.00
N TYR A 99 -1.46 -6.44 25.92
CA TYR A 99 -1.43 -7.52 24.95
C TYR A 99 -0.08 -7.60 24.22
N VAL A 100 0.48 -6.46 23.83
CA VAL A 100 1.79 -6.37 23.19
C VAL A 100 2.88 -6.92 24.13
N ALA A 101 2.85 -6.56 25.40
CA ALA A 101 3.78 -7.09 26.42
C ALA A 101 3.67 -8.60 26.57
N TYR A 102 2.45 -9.14 26.60
CA TYR A 102 2.19 -10.57 26.63
C TYR A 102 2.77 -11.30 25.40
N VAL A 103 2.53 -10.78 24.22
CA VAL A 103 3.05 -11.36 22.96
C VAL A 103 4.58 -11.34 22.96
N ASN A 104 5.19 -10.23 23.33
CA ASN A 104 6.64 -10.11 23.38
C ASN A 104 7.27 -11.08 24.40
N GLU A 105 6.65 -11.31 25.54
CA GLU A 105 7.07 -12.31 26.50
C GLU A 105 7.00 -13.73 25.89
N LYS A 106 5.93 -14.05 25.17
CA LYS A 106 5.77 -15.34 24.49
C LYS A 106 6.82 -15.54 23.39
N ILE A 107 7.11 -14.50 22.62
CA ILE A 107 8.14 -14.54 21.58
C ILE A 107 9.52 -14.80 22.21
N SER A 108 9.86 -14.12 23.31
CA SER A 108 11.15 -14.26 23.97
C SER A 108 11.37 -15.66 24.55
N LYS A 109 10.30 -16.31 24.99
CA LYS A 109 10.31 -17.68 25.54
C LYS A 109 10.18 -18.77 24.48
N ASN A 110 10.10 -18.43 23.18
CA ASN A 110 9.81 -19.38 22.09
C ASN A 110 8.48 -20.14 22.24
N GLU A 111 7.55 -19.64 23.03
CA GLU A 111 6.26 -20.25 23.26
C GLU A 111 5.20 -19.71 22.30
N GLY A 112 4.64 -20.55 21.45
CA GLY A 112 3.42 -20.24 20.69
C GLY A 112 3.57 -19.52 19.37
N ILE A 113 4.77 -19.15 18.91
CA ILE A 113 5.02 -18.62 17.58
C ILE A 113 6.05 -19.50 16.89
N ARG A 114 5.65 -20.17 15.81
CA ARG A 114 6.60 -20.89 14.96
C ARG A 114 7.59 -19.91 14.35
N LYS A 115 8.85 -20.19 14.49
CA LYS A 115 9.88 -19.59 13.63
C LYS A 115 9.91 -20.41 12.34
N ASP A 116 9.34 -19.86 11.31
CA ASP A 116 9.56 -20.38 9.97
C ASP A 116 10.83 -19.80 9.38
#